data_49bcd89a4e9ae78ce15ee33f01f1cbb2
#
_entry.id   49bcd89a4e9ae78ce15ee33f01f1cbb2
#
_cell.length_a   1.000
_cell.length_b   1.000
_cell.length_c   1.000
_cell.angle_alpha   90.00
_cell.angle_beta   90.00
_cell.angle_gamma   90.00
#
_symmetry.space_group_name_H-M   'P 1'
#
loop_
_entity.id
_entity.type
_entity.pdbx_description
1 polymer ?
#
loop_
_entity_poly.entity_id
_entity_poly.type
_entity_poly.pdbx_seq_one_letter_code
_entity_poly.pdbx_strand_id
1 'polypeptide(L)'
;ELGTITAEAAAATGIPEGLPLIAAGTDKGCEILGAGCLEKDVGCLSYGTTATINTVSDDYVESSPMIPPWPAPVPNAYNIEEMIYRGYWMVDWFKKQFALREQQIADEQGIEPEKLFDALVNKVPPGSMGLTLQPYWGPGMGMPEAKGAIIGFGDVHTRAHIYRAILEGLAYGLREGKERIEKKSKVTLTKLVVSGGGSQSDAAMQLTADIFGLPTARPHVYETSGLGAAIDAAVGLGLHPDFQTAIK
;
A
#
# COMPACT_ATOMS: atom_id res chain seq x y z
N GLU A 1 21.77 16.61 4.56
CA GLU A 1 23.04 15.87 4.46
C GLU A 1 23.48 15.43 5.87
N LEU A 2 23.87 14.15 6.02
CA LEU A 2 24.33 13.58 7.31
C LEU A 2 25.86 13.55 7.40
N GLY A 3 26.57 13.70 6.30
CA GLY A 3 28.01 13.60 6.17
C GLY A 3 28.40 12.96 4.86
N THR A 4 29.56 12.31 4.85
CA THR A 4 30.09 11.59 3.68
C THR A 4 30.53 10.18 4.03
N ILE A 5 30.60 9.30 3.04
CA ILE A 5 31.12 7.93 3.19
C ILE A 5 32.60 8.01 3.58
N THR A 6 32.94 7.35 4.69
CA THR A 6 34.33 7.29 5.20
C THR A 6 35.16 6.27 4.42
N ALA A 7 36.50 6.39 4.50
CA ALA A 7 37.41 5.41 3.90
C ALA A 7 37.16 3.98 4.40
N GLU A 8 36.83 3.80 5.70
CA GLU A 8 36.52 2.51 6.29
C GLU A 8 35.22 1.94 5.68
N ALA A 9 34.15 2.74 5.58
CA ALA A 9 32.90 2.33 4.96
C ALA A 9 33.08 2.00 3.47
N ALA A 10 33.87 2.80 2.75
CA ALA A 10 34.18 2.55 1.35
C ALA A 10 34.90 1.20 1.16
N ALA A 11 35.89 0.91 1.99
CA ALA A 11 36.62 -0.35 1.93
C ALA A 11 35.74 -1.57 2.24
N ALA A 12 34.78 -1.43 3.19
CA ALA A 12 33.86 -2.50 3.59
C ALA A 12 32.74 -2.76 2.58
N THR A 13 32.26 -1.73 1.87
CA THR A 13 31.04 -1.80 1.05
C THR A 13 31.26 -1.68 -0.44
N GLY A 14 32.42 -1.14 -0.86
CA GLY A 14 32.68 -0.78 -2.25
C GLY A 14 32.01 0.53 -2.71
N ILE A 15 31.30 1.25 -1.84
CA ILE A 15 30.74 2.56 -2.13
C ILE A 15 31.87 3.59 -2.15
N PRO A 16 31.94 4.54 -3.11
CA PRO A 16 33.02 5.52 -3.18
C PRO A 16 33.16 6.35 -1.90
N GLU A 17 34.39 6.52 -1.42
CA GLU A 17 34.72 7.43 -0.32
C GLU A 17 34.34 8.88 -0.70
N GLY A 18 33.86 9.65 0.29
CA GLY A 18 33.48 11.04 0.11
C GLY A 18 32.11 11.25 -0.52
N LEU A 19 31.39 10.18 -0.90
CA LEU A 19 30.02 10.31 -1.41
C LEU A 19 29.11 10.89 -0.32
N PRO A 20 28.30 11.94 -0.62
CA PRO A 20 27.36 12.52 0.36
C PRO A 20 26.34 11.50 0.84
N LEU A 21 26.08 11.51 2.14
CA LEU A 21 25.06 10.70 2.79
C LEU A 21 23.83 11.58 3.09
N ILE A 22 22.74 11.29 2.42
CA ILE A 22 21.48 12.03 2.56
C ILE A 22 20.50 11.24 3.46
N ALA A 23 19.88 11.92 4.41
CA ALA A 23 18.78 11.34 5.16
C ALA A 23 17.55 11.22 4.26
N ALA A 24 16.97 10.03 4.20
CA ALA A 24 15.68 9.80 3.57
C ALA A 24 14.57 9.75 4.64
N GLY A 25 13.32 9.74 4.20
CA GLY A 25 12.17 9.47 5.07
C GLY A 25 12.14 8.03 5.58
N THR A 26 11.09 7.70 6.35
CA THR A 26 10.79 6.29 6.67
C THR A 26 10.51 5.52 5.37
N ASP A 27 10.58 4.19 5.40
CA ASP A 27 10.23 3.34 4.25
C ASP A 27 8.84 3.68 3.70
N LYS A 28 7.87 3.88 4.57
CA LYS A 28 6.50 4.29 4.21
C LYS A 28 6.44 5.73 3.68
N GLY A 29 7.19 6.66 4.26
CA GLY A 29 7.32 8.03 3.75
C GLY A 29 7.91 8.04 2.35
N CYS A 30 8.98 7.29 2.13
CA CYS A 30 9.58 7.13 0.80
C CYS A 30 8.62 6.45 -0.19
N GLU A 31 7.82 5.47 0.26
CA GLU A 31 6.79 4.86 -0.58
C GLU A 31 5.77 5.88 -1.09
N ILE A 32 5.27 6.76 -0.21
CA ILE A 32 4.32 7.83 -0.55
C ILE A 32 4.95 8.82 -1.53
N LEU A 33 6.19 9.23 -1.26
CA LEU A 33 6.95 10.13 -2.13
C LEU A 33 7.20 9.53 -3.52
N GLY A 34 7.69 8.29 -3.57
CA GLY A 34 7.96 7.59 -4.82
C GLY A 34 6.70 7.25 -5.62
N ALA A 35 5.54 7.16 -4.97
CA ALA A 35 4.24 7.07 -5.62
C ALA A 35 3.75 8.41 -6.18
N GLY A 36 4.47 9.52 -5.95
CA GLY A 36 4.08 10.86 -6.38
C GLY A 36 2.92 11.47 -5.61
N CYS A 37 2.64 10.99 -4.39
CA CYS A 37 1.51 11.43 -3.58
C CYS A 37 1.92 12.61 -2.68
N LEU A 38 2.07 13.80 -3.25
CA LEU A 38 2.43 15.02 -2.52
C LEU A 38 1.25 15.95 -2.26
N GLU A 39 0.11 15.72 -2.89
CA GLU A 39 -1.09 16.55 -2.73
C GLU A 39 -1.96 15.99 -1.57
N LYS A 40 -2.55 16.90 -0.80
CA LYS A 40 -3.36 16.58 0.39
C LYS A 40 -4.62 15.78 0.10
N ASP A 41 -5.17 15.94 -1.09
CA ASP A 41 -6.41 15.28 -1.56
C ASP A 41 -6.15 13.98 -2.34
N VAL A 42 -4.90 13.50 -2.31
CA VAL A 42 -4.50 12.22 -2.91
C VAL A 42 -4.32 11.17 -1.82
N GLY A 43 -5.06 10.08 -1.92
CA GLY A 43 -4.85 8.90 -1.09
C GLY A 43 -3.78 7.99 -1.70
N CYS A 44 -2.72 7.70 -0.95
CA CYS A 44 -1.72 6.70 -1.31
C CYS A 44 -2.06 5.38 -0.64
N LEU A 45 -2.42 4.36 -1.42
CA LEU A 45 -2.65 3.01 -0.95
C LEU A 45 -1.39 2.16 -1.15
N SER A 46 -1.03 1.39 -0.14
CA SER A 46 0.04 0.39 -0.23
C SER A 46 -0.55 -1.01 -0.14
N TYR A 47 -0.37 -1.81 -1.18
CA TYR A 47 -0.84 -3.19 -1.27
C TYR A 47 0.32 -4.17 -1.06
N GLY A 48 0.92 -4.08 0.14
CA GLY A 48 2.00 -4.94 0.62
C GLY A 48 1.52 -5.94 1.68
N THR A 49 2.46 -6.59 2.38
CA THR A 49 2.17 -7.49 3.52
C THR A 49 1.21 -6.82 4.51
N THR A 50 1.48 -5.58 4.85
CA THR A 50 0.54 -4.64 5.50
C THR A 50 -0.15 -3.84 4.40
N ALA A 51 -1.45 -3.65 4.48
CA ALA A 51 -2.16 -2.74 3.59
C ALA A 51 -2.42 -1.42 4.31
N THR A 52 -2.11 -0.30 3.66
CA THR A 52 -2.26 1.02 4.27
C THR A 52 -2.94 2.00 3.33
N ILE A 53 -3.58 3.02 3.92
CA ILE A 53 -3.96 4.24 3.23
C ILE A 53 -3.31 5.42 3.92
N ASN A 54 -2.68 6.26 3.14
CA ASN A 54 -1.94 7.43 3.61
C ASN A 54 -2.36 8.68 2.86
N THR A 55 -2.16 9.84 3.49
CA THR A 55 -2.22 11.14 2.82
C THR A 55 -1.23 12.11 3.46
N VAL A 56 -0.83 13.14 2.72
CA VAL A 56 0.06 14.20 3.21
C VAL A 56 -0.77 15.29 3.89
N SER A 57 -0.23 15.87 4.97
CA SER A 57 -0.84 17.00 5.70
C SER A 57 0.24 17.97 6.14
N ASP A 58 -0.04 19.28 6.11
CA ASP A 58 0.82 20.28 6.76
C ASP A 58 0.56 20.36 8.28
N ASP A 59 -0.57 19.83 8.72
CA ASP A 59 -0.97 19.85 10.13
C ASP A 59 -0.73 18.50 10.80
N TYR A 60 -0.40 18.52 12.09
CA TYR A 60 -0.34 17.32 12.92
C TYR A 60 -1.76 16.80 13.18
N VAL A 61 -2.12 15.68 12.56
CA VAL A 61 -3.48 15.09 12.65
C VAL A 61 -3.38 13.62 13.04
N GLU A 62 -3.95 13.25 14.16
CA GLU A 62 -4.14 11.84 14.55
C GLU A 62 -5.45 11.30 13.96
N SER A 63 -5.36 10.38 13.02
CA SER A 63 -6.53 9.74 12.40
C SER A 63 -7.24 8.80 13.37
N SER A 64 -6.49 8.10 14.20
CA SER A 64 -6.96 7.22 15.26
C SER A 64 -6.25 7.51 16.58
N PRO A 65 -6.88 7.24 17.73
CA PRO A 65 -6.24 7.44 19.03
C PRO A 65 -4.91 6.67 19.13
N MET A 66 -3.88 7.33 19.66
CA MET A 66 -2.52 6.76 19.85
C MET A 66 -1.77 6.41 18.54
N ILE A 67 -2.27 6.83 17.39
CA ILE A 67 -1.55 6.71 16.12
C ILE A 67 -1.18 8.13 15.66
N PRO A 68 0.03 8.61 15.99
CA PRO A 68 0.50 9.91 15.54
C PRO A 68 0.80 9.87 14.05
N PRO A 69 0.67 10.99 13.35
CA PRO A 69 1.16 11.09 11.98
C PRO A 69 2.70 11.02 11.97
N TRP A 70 3.24 10.44 10.91
CA TRP A 70 4.68 10.33 10.71
C TRP A 70 5.23 11.60 10.05
N PRO A 71 6.47 12.03 10.36
CA PRO A 71 7.14 13.04 9.56
C PRO A 71 7.20 12.61 8.09
N ALA A 72 6.76 13.48 7.18
CA ALA A 72 6.90 13.23 5.75
C ALA A 72 8.34 13.48 5.29
N PRO A 73 8.80 12.85 4.20
CA PRO A 73 10.07 13.21 3.57
C PRO A 73 10.10 14.68 3.11
N VAL A 74 8.96 15.17 2.64
CA VAL A 74 8.82 16.59 2.29
C VAL A 74 8.85 17.45 3.58
N PRO A 75 9.70 18.50 3.62
CA PRO A 75 9.83 19.35 4.79
C PRO A 75 8.53 19.99 5.24
N ASN A 76 8.33 20.10 6.56
CA ASN A 76 7.18 20.72 7.20
C ASN A 76 5.84 20.03 6.90
N ALA A 77 5.85 18.74 6.58
CA ALA A 77 4.66 17.95 6.34
C ALA A 77 4.65 16.66 7.17
N TYR A 78 3.48 16.06 7.27
CA TYR A 78 3.21 14.81 7.95
C TYR A 78 2.52 13.83 7.01
N ASN A 79 2.73 12.55 7.23
CA ASN A 79 1.96 11.47 6.63
C ASN A 79 0.96 10.93 7.66
N ILE A 80 -0.32 11.06 7.36
CA ILE A 80 -1.40 10.46 8.14
C ILE A 80 -1.61 9.04 7.61
N GLU A 81 -1.68 8.03 8.48
CA GLU A 81 -1.77 6.63 8.08
C GLU A 81 -2.89 5.90 8.81
N GLU A 82 -3.61 5.05 8.07
CA GLU A 82 -4.46 3.99 8.60
C GLU A 82 -4.03 2.66 7.98
N MET A 83 -4.06 1.56 8.77
CA MET A 83 -3.47 0.30 8.30
C MET A 83 -4.25 -0.95 8.70
N ILE A 84 -4.08 -1.98 7.86
CA ILE A 84 -4.46 -3.36 8.13
C ILE A 84 -3.18 -4.18 8.22
N TYR A 85 -2.81 -4.67 9.41
CA TYR A 85 -1.51 -5.33 9.67
C TYR A 85 -1.27 -6.58 8.82
N ARG A 86 -2.30 -7.35 8.52
CA ARG A 86 -2.24 -8.49 7.60
C ARG A 86 -3.05 -8.18 6.36
N GLY A 87 -2.57 -7.21 5.57
CA GLY A 87 -3.20 -6.73 4.35
C GLY A 87 -3.10 -7.75 3.21
N TYR A 88 -2.32 -7.47 2.18
CA TYR A 88 -2.14 -8.39 1.05
C TYR A 88 -1.37 -9.67 1.41
N TRP A 89 -0.85 -9.79 2.65
CA TRP A 89 -0.50 -11.08 3.23
C TRP A 89 -1.65 -12.10 3.14
N MET A 90 -2.89 -11.64 3.18
CA MET A 90 -4.08 -12.49 3.00
C MET A 90 -4.14 -13.13 1.61
N VAL A 91 -3.62 -12.47 0.59
CA VAL A 91 -3.50 -13.02 -0.76
C VAL A 91 -2.50 -14.17 -0.77
N ASP A 92 -1.34 -14.02 -0.13
CA ASP A 92 -0.35 -15.09 0.01
C ASP A 92 -0.89 -16.24 0.86
N TRP A 93 -1.64 -15.94 1.92
CA TRP A 93 -2.32 -16.95 2.69
C TRP A 93 -3.31 -17.74 1.84
N PHE A 94 -4.14 -17.05 1.05
CA PHE A 94 -5.07 -17.70 0.12
C PHE A 94 -4.34 -18.60 -0.90
N LYS A 95 -3.26 -18.10 -1.50
CA LYS A 95 -2.42 -18.88 -2.44
C LYS A 95 -1.99 -20.19 -1.81
N LYS A 96 -1.43 -20.14 -0.61
CA LYS A 96 -0.90 -21.30 0.10
C LYS A 96 -1.97 -22.30 0.54
N GLN A 97 -3.17 -21.83 0.88
CA GLN A 97 -4.21 -22.68 1.43
C GLN A 97 -5.19 -23.24 0.38
N PHE A 98 -5.46 -22.47 -0.71
CA PHE A 98 -6.59 -22.77 -1.60
C PHE A 98 -6.22 -22.76 -3.10
N ALA A 99 -5.00 -22.39 -3.48
CA ALA A 99 -4.68 -22.11 -4.87
C ALA A 99 -3.54 -22.97 -5.45
N LEU A 100 -3.32 -24.16 -4.93
CA LEU A 100 -2.30 -25.10 -5.41
C LEU A 100 -2.46 -25.39 -6.92
N ARG A 101 -3.69 -25.50 -7.40
CA ARG A 101 -3.98 -25.76 -8.82
C ARG A 101 -3.53 -24.61 -9.72
N GLU A 102 -3.82 -23.38 -9.34
CA GLU A 102 -3.39 -22.18 -10.07
C GLU A 102 -1.87 -22.05 -10.07
N GLN A 103 -1.22 -22.38 -8.96
CA GLN A 103 0.23 -22.41 -8.87
C GLN A 103 0.83 -23.41 -9.87
N GLN A 104 0.32 -24.63 -9.89
CA GLN A 104 0.77 -25.66 -10.85
C GLN A 104 0.56 -25.23 -12.30
N ILE A 105 -0.61 -24.67 -12.64
CA ILE A 105 -0.88 -24.19 -13.99
C ILE A 105 0.06 -23.04 -14.36
N ALA A 106 0.32 -22.11 -13.44
CA ALA A 106 1.24 -21.00 -13.66
C ALA A 106 2.66 -21.49 -13.93
N ASP A 107 3.14 -22.44 -13.13
CA ASP A 107 4.45 -23.07 -13.28
C ASP A 107 4.57 -23.80 -14.64
N GLU A 108 3.54 -24.56 -15.03
CA GLU A 108 3.50 -25.27 -16.32
C GLU A 108 3.47 -24.33 -17.55
N GLN A 109 2.82 -23.17 -17.41
CA GLN A 109 2.67 -22.19 -18.48
C GLN A 109 3.73 -21.09 -18.46
N GLY A 110 4.57 -21.02 -17.43
CA GLY A 110 5.58 -19.98 -17.25
C GLY A 110 4.98 -18.57 -17.11
N ILE A 111 3.82 -18.46 -16.45
CA ILE A 111 3.11 -17.20 -16.19
C ILE A 111 3.03 -16.91 -14.69
N GLU A 112 2.80 -15.64 -14.34
CA GLU A 112 2.56 -15.25 -12.95
C GLU A 112 1.20 -15.78 -12.48
N PRO A 113 1.11 -16.41 -11.29
CA PRO A 113 -0.14 -16.93 -10.74
C PRO A 113 -1.25 -15.88 -10.60
N GLU A 114 -0.88 -14.61 -10.38
CA GLU A 114 -1.77 -13.47 -10.24
C GLU A 114 -2.73 -13.30 -11.41
N LYS A 115 -2.29 -13.59 -12.65
CA LYS A 115 -3.15 -13.55 -13.85
C LYS A 115 -4.31 -14.56 -13.78
N LEU A 116 -4.08 -15.71 -13.15
CA LEU A 116 -5.13 -16.72 -12.95
C LEU A 116 -6.09 -16.33 -11.83
N PHE A 117 -5.60 -15.59 -10.81
CA PHE A 117 -6.42 -15.08 -9.72
C PHE A 117 -7.36 -13.96 -10.16
N ASP A 118 -6.93 -13.07 -11.05
CA ASP A 118 -7.80 -12.06 -11.66
C ASP A 118 -9.00 -12.71 -12.35
N ALA A 119 -8.76 -13.84 -13.04
CA ALA A 119 -9.83 -14.61 -13.65
C ALA A 119 -10.79 -15.24 -12.63
N LEU A 120 -10.34 -15.55 -11.40
CA LEU A 120 -11.23 -15.99 -10.31
C LEU A 120 -12.14 -14.85 -9.82
N VAL A 121 -11.57 -13.66 -9.62
CA VAL A 121 -12.34 -12.47 -9.19
C VAL A 121 -13.46 -12.16 -10.18
N ASN A 122 -13.15 -12.18 -11.48
CA ASN A 122 -14.08 -11.83 -12.53
C ASN A 122 -15.26 -12.82 -12.72
N LYS A 123 -15.14 -14.03 -12.15
CA LYS A 123 -16.22 -15.04 -12.15
C LYS A 123 -17.28 -14.83 -11.06
N VAL A 124 -17.01 -13.97 -10.12
CA VAL A 124 -17.85 -13.76 -8.93
C VAL A 124 -18.43 -12.35 -8.96
N PRO A 125 -19.73 -12.15 -8.72
CA PRO A 125 -20.31 -10.81 -8.69
C PRO A 125 -19.80 -10.00 -7.50
N PRO A 126 -19.84 -8.66 -7.58
CA PRO A 126 -19.55 -7.77 -6.45
C PRO A 126 -20.31 -8.18 -5.18
N GLY A 127 -19.64 -8.10 -4.04
CA GLY A 127 -20.17 -8.51 -2.74
C GLY A 127 -20.09 -10.02 -2.50
N SER A 128 -19.39 -10.78 -3.37
CA SER A 128 -19.11 -12.22 -3.21
C SER A 128 -20.34 -13.05 -2.79
N MET A 129 -21.54 -12.67 -3.26
CA MET A 129 -22.84 -13.26 -2.88
C MET A 129 -23.08 -13.30 -1.35
N GLY A 130 -22.63 -12.26 -0.64
CA GLY A 130 -22.78 -12.13 0.81
C GLY A 130 -21.63 -12.68 1.64
N LEU A 131 -20.60 -13.29 1.01
CA LEU A 131 -19.42 -13.72 1.72
C LEU A 131 -18.52 -12.50 2.00
N THR A 132 -18.26 -12.24 3.28
CA THR A 132 -17.51 -11.04 3.73
C THR A 132 -16.31 -11.43 4.56
N LEU A 133 -15.16 -10.82 4.29
CA LEU A 133 -13.96 -10.92 5.11
C LEU A 133 -13.93 -9.80 6.16
N GLN A 134 -13.66 -10.16 7.40
CA GLN A 134 -13.25 -9.26 8.47
C GLN A 134 -11.71 -9.32 8.59
N PRO A 135 -10.96 -8.25 8.24
CA PRO A 135 -9.52 -8.34 7.95
C PRO A 135 -8.64 -8.25 9.20
N TYR A 136 -9.05 -8.80 10.35
CA TYR A 136 -8.31 -8.71 11.61
C TYR A 136 -7.44 -9.95 11.89
N TRP A 137 -6.71 -10.47 10.87
CA TRP A 137 -5.70 -11.52 11.05
C TRP A 137 -4.49 -11.06 11.87
N GLY A 138 -4.15 -9.77 11.81
CA GLY A 138 -3.25 -9.10 12.74
C GLY A 138 -4.05 -8.06 13.51
N PRO A 139 -4.23 -8.20 14.84
CA PRO A 139 -5.01 -7.25 15.62
C PRO A 139 -4.34 -5.88 15.64
N GLY A 140 -5.15 -4.83 15.51
CA GLY A 140 -4.72 -3.46 15.66
C GLY A 140 -4.61 -3.03 17.13
N MET A 141 -3.90 -1.93 17.40
CA MET A 141 -3.75 -1.41 18.77
C MET A 141 -5.08 -1.05 19.41
N GLY A 142 -6.04 -0.55 18.63
CA GLY A 142 -7.36 -0.16 19.12
C GLY A 142 -8.30 -1.33 19.41
N MET A 143 -8.00 -2.53 18.88
CA MET A 143 -8.82 -3.75 19.05
C MET A 143 -7.90 -4.98 19.15
N PRO A 144 -7.12 -5.12 20.24
CA PRO A 144 -6.11 -6.17 20.37
C PRO A 144 -6.68 -7.59 20.44
N GLU A 145 -7.94 -7.76 20.85
CA GLU A 145 -8.64 -9.06 20.89
C GLU A 145 -9.37 -9.42 19.60
N ALA A 146 -9.42 -8.52 18.61
CA ALA A 146 -10.07 -8.78 17.33
C ALA A 146 -9.40 -9.95 16.58
N LYS A 147 -10.23 -10.77 15.96
CA LYS A 147 -9.79 -11.91 15.12
C LYS A 147 -10.33 -11.75 13.71
N GLY A 148 -9.58 -12.26 12.75
CA GLY A 148 -10.07 -12.39 11.38
C GLY A 148 -11.21 -13.38 11.28
N ALA A 149 -12.15 -13.12 10.37
CA ALA A 149 -13.27 -14.01 10.07
C ALA A 149 -13.66 -13.90 8.60
N ILE A 150 -14.22 -14.99 8.07
CA ILE A 150 -14.94 -15.00 6.80
C ILE A 150 -16.36 -15.48 7.12
N ILE A 151 -17.36 -14.65 6.83
CA ILE A 151 -18.74 -14.85 7.29
C ILE A 151 -19.66 -14.85 6.06
N GLY A 152 -20.72 -15.67 6.12
CA GLY A 152 -21.77 -15.68 5.09
C GLY A 152 -21.70 -16.87 4.13
N PHE A 153 -21.05 -17.97 4.49
CA PHE A 153 -20.99 -19.17 3.66
C PHE A 153 -22.37 -19.78 3.43
N GLY A 154 -22.63 -20.17 2.19
CA GLY A 154 -23.73 -21.00 1.73
C GLY A 154 -23.22 -22.02 0.69
N ASP A 155 -24.10 -22.81 0.14
CA ASP A 155 -23.77 -23.90 -0.80
C ASP A 155 -23.22 -23.43 -2.17
N VAL A 156 -23.43 -22.17 -2.52
CA VAL A 156 -22.95 -21.57 -3.77
C VAL A 156 -21.50 -21.12 -3.70
N HIS A 157 -20.94 -20.95 -2.51
CA HIS A 157 -19.63 -20.37 -2.33
C HIS A 157 -18.50 -21.34 -2.69
N THR A 158 -17.55 -20.82 -3.47
CA THR A 158 -16.34 -21.51 -3.89
C THR A 158 -15.11 -20.72 -3.48
N ARG A 159 -13.91 -21.25 -3.73
CA ARG A 159 -12.65 -20.53 -3.48
C ARG A 159 -12.57 -19.21 -4.25
N ALA A 160 -13.23 -19.08 -5.41
CA ALA A 160 -13.29 -17.80 -6.14
C ALA A 160 -14.02 -16.72 -5.32
N HIS A 161 -15.09 -17.10 -4.63
CA HIS A 161 -15.81 -16.20 -3.72
C HIS A 161 -14.96 -15.83 -2.50
N ILE A 162 -14.20 -16.79 -1.93
CA ILE A 162 -13.26 -16.50 -0.84
C ILE A 162 -12.21 -15.49 -1.29
N TYR A 163 -11.59 -15.68 -2.46
CA TYR A 163 -10.57 -14.78 -2.96
C TYR A 163 -11.11 -13.37 -3.21
N ARG A 164 -12.28 -13.25 -3.87
CA ARG A 164 -12.95 -11.96 -4.05
C ARG A 164 -13.31 -11.31 -2.71
N ALA A 165 -13.84 -12.06 -1.75
CA ALA A 165 -14.18 -11.56 -0.42
C ALA A 165 -12.93 -11.04 0.34
N ILE A 166 -11.76 -11.65 0.13
CA ILE A 166 -10.49 -11.16 0.68
C ILE A 166 -10.18 -9.78 0.10
N LEU A 167 -10.18 -9.60 -1.21
CA LEU A 167 -9.87 -8.32 -1.84
C LEU A 167 -10.89 -7.24 -1.45
N GLU A 168 -12.19 -7.58 -1.46
CA GLU A 168 -13.24 -6.66 -1.06
C GLU A 168 -13.14 -6.27 0.42
N GLY A 169 -12.90 -7.22 1.31
CA GLY A 169 -12.78 -6.96 2.75
C GLY A 169 -11.57 -6.08 3.09
N LEU A 170 -10.44 -6.27 2.40
CA LEU A 170 -9.28 -5.37 2.53
C LEU A 170 -9.61 -3.97 2.04
N ALA A 171 -10.26 -3.85 0.88
CA ALA A 171 -10.67 -2.56 0.34
C ALA A 171 -11.70 -1.84 1.23
N TYR A 172 -12.66 -2.56 1.83
CA TYR A 172 -13.61 -1.97 2.79
C TYR A 172 -12.91 -1.45 4.05
N GLY A 173 -11.96 -2.21 4.60
CA GLY A 173 -11.18 -1.76 5.76
C GLY A 173 -10.33 -0.53 5.46
N LEU A 174 -9.70 -0.46 4.29
CA LEU A 174 -8.94 0.72 3.87
C LEU A 174 -9.87 1.92 3.56
N ARG A 175 -11.07 1.68 3.03
CA ARG A 175 -12.07 2.74 2.85
C ARG A 175 -12.53 3.30 4.21
N GLU A 176 -12.74 2.47 5.20
CA GLU A 176 -13.00 2.95 6.57
C GLU A 176 -11.85 3.84 7.08
N GLY A 177 -10.59 3.44 6.82
CA GLY A 177 -9.41 4.25 7.10
C GLY A 177 -9.45 5.60 6.38
N LYS A 178 -9.81 5.64 5.09
CA LYS A 178 -10.02 6.88 4.33
C LYS A 178 -11.04 7.79 5.04
N GLU A 179 -12.18 7.26 5.42
CA GLU A 179 -13.25 8.03 6.06
C GLU A 179 -12.81 8.62 7.41
N ARG A 180 -11.96 7.90 8.17
CA ARG A 180 -11.34 8.41 9.41
C ARG A 180 -10.37 9.55 9.12
N ILE A 181 -9.48 9.39 8.13
CA ILE A 181 -8.53 10.43 7.70
C ILE A 181 -9.29 11.68 7.29
N GLU A 182 -10.27 11.59 6.39
CA GLU A 182 -11.07 12.73 5.92
C GLU A 182 -11.81 13.43 7.04
N LYS A 183 -12.40 12.66 7.96
CA LYS A 183 -13.10 13.21 9.12
C LYS A 183 -12.18 14.03 10.02
N LYS A 184 -10.92 13.60 10.18
CA LYS A 184 -9.94 14.25 11.07
C LYS A 184 -9.19 15.39 10.39
N SER A 185 -8.70 15.17 9.17
CA SER A 185 -7.96 16.19 8.41
C SER A 185 -8.84 17.28 7.80
N LYS A 186 -10.16 17.02 7.66
CA LYS A 186 -11.12 17.88 6.94
C LYS A 186 -10.81 18.02 5.44
N VAL A 187 -9.99 17.16 4.91
CA VAL A 187 -9.66 17.10 3.48
C VAL A 187 -10.36 15.89 2.87
N THR A 188 -11.12 16.10 1.80
CA THR A 188 -11.76 15.02 1.03
C THR A 188 -10.78 14.52 -0.03
N LEU A 189 -10.54 13.22 -0.08
CA LEU A 189 -9.70 12.61 -1.11
C LEU A 189 -10.45 12.54 -2.43
N THR A 190 -9.78 12.94 -3.52
CA THR A 190 -10.36 13.02 -4.87
C THR A 190 -9.85 11.94 -5.82
N LYS A 191 -8.70 11.34 -5.52
CA LYS A 191 -8.09 10.25 -6.29
C LYS A 191 -7.23 9.36 -5.42
N LEU A 192 -6.94 8.17 -5.91
CA LEU A 192 -6.08 7.19 -5.26
C LEU A 192 -4.90 6.83 -6.16
N VAL A 193 -3.75 6.63 -5.54
CA VAL A 193 -2.58 6.01 -6.15
C VAL A 193 -2.24 4.76 -5.35
N VAL A 194 -2.10 3.62 -6.02
CA VAL A 194 -1.90 2.31 -5.38
C VAL A 194 -0.52 1.78 -5.74
N SER A 195 0.33 1.57 -4.75
CA SER A 195 1.67 0.98 -4.85
C SER A 195 1.73 -0.43 -4.26
N GLY A 196 2.91 -1.04 -4.33
CA GLY A 196 3.17 -2.39 -3.82
C GLY A 196 2.74 -3.50 -4.77
N GLY A 197 3.15 -4.74 -4.46
CA GLY A 197 2.95 -5.90 -5.33
C GLY A 197 1.49 -6.19 -5.71
N GLY A 198 0.54 -5.96 -4.79
CA GLY A 198 -0.88 -6.14 -5.05
C GLY A 198 -1.49 -5.18 -6.09
N SER A 199 -0.83 -4.05 -6.36
CA SER A 199 -1.26 -3.10 -7.39
C SER A 199 -1.10 -3.64 -8.82
N GLN A 200 -0.37 -4.72 -9.01
CA GLN A 200 -0.19 -5.34 -10.33
C GLN A 200 -1.42 -6.12 -10.80
N SER A 201 -2.34 -6.48 -9.90
CA SER A 201 -3.63 -7.10 -10.24
C SER A 201 -4.61 -6.05 -10.77
N ASP A 202 -5.03 -6.18 -12.03
CA ASP A 202 -6.02 -5.29 -12.64
C ASP A 202 -7.39 -5.43 -11.97
N ALA A 203 -7.74 -6.66 -11.54
CA ALA A 203 -8.97 -6.91 -10.80
C ALA A 203 -8.97 -6.20 -9.44
N ALA A 204 -7.84 -6.23 -8.71
CA ALA A 204 -7.71 -5.51 -7.44
C ALA A 204 -7.81 -3.98 -7.64
N MET A 205 -7.19 -3.45 -8.70
CA MET A 205 -7.25 -2.02 -9.03
C MET A 205 -8.68 -1.58 -9.36
N GLN A 206 -9.39 -2.34 -10.21
CA GLN A 206 -10.78 -2.02 -10.56
C GLN A 206 -11.70 -2.11 -9.34
N LEU A 207 -11.57 -3.17 -8.54
CA LEU A 207 -12.32 -3.35 -7.31
C LEU A 207 -12.08 -2.21 -6.30
N THR A 208 -10.85 -1.73 -6.22
CA THR A 208 -10.50 -0.54 -5.41
C THR A 208 -11.24 0.69 -5.91
N ALA A 209 -11.17 0.97 -7.20
CA ALA A 209 -11.87 2.12 -7.79
C ALA A 209 -13.39 2.06 -7.53
N ASP A 210 -13.98 0.88 -7.71
CA ASP A 210 -15.42 0.65 -7.50
C ASP A 210 -15.83 0.85 -6.03
N ILE A 211 -15.08 0.26 -5.09
CA ILE A 211 -15.39 0.34 -3.66
C ILE A 211 -15.20 1.76 -3.12
N PHE A 212 -14.12 2.43 -3.52
CA PHE A 212 -13.85 3.80 -3.05
C PHE A 212 -14.71 4.85 -3.80
N GLY A 213 -15.17 4.53 -5.00
CA GLY A 213 -15.86 5.48 -5.87
C GLY A 213 -14.94 6.63 -6.32
N LEU A 214 -13.65 6.37 -6.49
CA LEU A 214 -12.63 7.35 -6.84
C LEU A 214 -11.76 6.87 -8.01
N PRO A 215 -11.29 7.79 -8.86
CA PRO A 215 -10.26 7.50 -9.84
C PRO A 215 -9.05 6.87 -9.14
N THR A 216 -8.60 5.74 -9.65
CA THR A 216 -7.52 4.96 -9.05
C THR A 216 -6.45 4.68 -10.11
N ALA A 217 -5.21 5.02 -9.80
CA ALA A 217 -4.05 4.83 -10.65
C ALA A 217 -2.96 4.04 -9.94
N ARG A 218 -2.05 3.45 -10.70
CA ARG A 218 -0.80 2.89 -10.20
C ARG A 218 0.37 3.72 -10.70
N PRO A 219 1.47 3.88 -9.92
CA PRO A 219 2.67 4.52 -10.40
C PRO A 219 3.36 3.67 -11.46
N HIS A 220 4.28 4.27 -12.20
CA HIS A 220 5.04 3.60 -13.26
C HIS A 220 5.91 2.46 -12.73
N VAL A 221 6.42 2.62 -11.51
CA VAL A 221 7.20 1.63 -10.75
C VAL A 221 6.42 1.27 -9.51
N TYR A 222 6.16 -0.02 -9.26
CA TYR A 222 5.42 -0.47 -8.08
C TYR A 222 6.29 -0.48 -6.81
N GLU A 223 7.63 -0.61 -6.95
CA GLU A 223 8.62 -0.53 -5.86
C GLU A 223 8.95 0.93 -5.55
N THR A 224 7.98 1.63 -4.98
CA THR A 224 8.04 3.08 -4.79
C THR A 224 8.92 3.52 -3.62
N SER A 225 9.20 2.64 -2.64
CA SER A 225 10.06 3.00 -1.49
C SER A 225 11.49 3.34 -1.92
N GLY A 226 12.08 2.50 -2.80
CA GLY A 226 13.41 2.76 -3.35
C GLY A 226 13.44 4.01 -4.22
N LEU A 227 12.40 4.24 -5.02
CA LEU A 227 12.29 5.45 -5.84
C LEU A 227 12.18 6.70 -4.96
N GLY A 228 11.39 6.68 -3.90
CA GLY A 228 11.26 7.81 -2.97
C GLY A 228 12.56 8.14 -2.26
N ALA A 229 13.31 7.13 -1.80
CA ALA A 229 14.64 7.35 -1.23
C ALA A 229 15.62 7.97 -2.24
N ALA A 230 15.55 7.56 -3.51
CA ALA A 230 16.34 8.15 -4.58
C ALA A 230 15.94 9.62 -4.85
N ILE A 231 14.65 9.94 -4.79
CA ILE A 231 14.13 11.31 -4.92
C ILE A 231 14.63 12.18 -3.76
N ASP A 232 14.57 11.67 -2.49
CA ASP A 232 15.13 12.37 -1.33
C ASP A 232 16.62 12.68 -1.54
N ALA A 233 17.39 11.72 -2.01
CA ALA A 233 18.81 11.91 -2.30
C ALA A 233 19.03 12.94 -3.42
N ALA A 234 18.27 12.87 -4.49
CA ALA A 234 18.39 13.78 -5.64
C ALA A 234 18.07 15.23 -5.26
N VAL A 235 17.01 15.46 -4.47
CA VAL A 235 16.67 16.81 -3.97
C VAL A 235 17.71 17.27 -2.94
N GLY A 236 18.11 16.39 -2.01
CA GLY A 236 19.11 16.68 -0.98
C GLY A 236 20.50 17.04 -1.55
N LEU A 237 20.84 16.54 -2.73
CA LEU A 237 22.07 16.85 -3.47
C LEU A 237 21.91 18.05 -4.44
N GLY A 238 20.72 18.63 -4.55
CA GLY A 238 20.44 19.73 -5.48
C GLY A 238 20.40 19.32 -6.94
N LEU A 239 20.24 18.02 -7.26
CA LEU A 239 20.03 17.54 -8.63
C LEU A 239 18.66 17.96 -9.18
N HIS A 240 17.69 18.11 -8.29
CA HIS A 240 16.39 18.70 -8.56
C HIS A 240 16.13 19.85 -7.59
N PRO A 241 15.45 20.92 -8.04
CA PRO A 241 15.21 22.11 -7.20
C PRO A 241 14.23 21.83 -6.05
N ASP A 242 13.31 20.89 -6.23
CA ASP A 242 12.25 20.53 -5.27
C ASP A 242 11.68 19.14 -5.55
N PHE A 243 10.88 18.64 -4.62
CA PHE A 243 10.21 17.33 -4.71
C PHE A 243 9.17 17.28 -5.85
N GLN A 244 8.45 18.37 -6.09
CA GLN A 244 7.44 18.45 -7.16
C GLN A 244 8.06 18.28 -8.56
N THR A 245 9.29 18.75 -8.73
CA THR A 245 10.05 18.58 -9.97
C THR A 245 10.64 17.18 -10.07
N ALA A 246 11.10 16.62 -8.96
CA ALA A 246 11.76 15.32 -8.91
C ALA A 246 10.82 14.13 -9.15
N ILE A 247 9.52 14.26 -8.85
CA ILE A 247 8.51 13.20 -9.06
C ILE A 247 7.92 13.13 -10.47
N LYS A 248 8.25 14.10 -11.34
CA LYS A 248 7.81 14.16 -12.76
C LYS A 248 8.70 13.34 -13.67
#